data_69a105f8248ec6471fd59d46588f02bf
#
_entry.id   69a105f8248ec6471fd59d46588f02bf
#
_cell.length_a   1.000
_cell.length_b   1.000
_cell.length_c   1.000
_cell.angle_alpha   90.00
_cell.angle_beta   90.00
_cell.angle_gamma   90.00
#
_symmetry.space_group_name_H-M   'P 1'
#
loop_
_entity.id
_entity.type
_entity.pdbx_description
1 polymer ?
#
loop_
_entity_poly.entity_id
_entity_poly.type
_entity_poly.pdbx_seq_one_letter_code
_entity_poly.pdbx_strand_id
1 'polypeptide(L)'
;VRKGKTKNESILSLHFLEDTLGWVAVILMAIILRFTDWYILDPLLSLVISFFILSKAIPRFWSTLKIFLDAVPEGVDIEQVRSDLEQLEYVASVNQLNLWTMDGLEKNAIVHVCLEQVKHMEVCKESIRDLFKERGFQNVTIEVDSSPISHAHHKRRVDELKSLDRHRH
;
A
#
# COMPACT_ATOMS: atom_id res chain seq x y z
N VAL A 1 -11.70 -32.85 17.70
CA VAL A 1 -11.07 -32.07 16.63
C VAL A 1 -11.77 -30.73 16.55
N ARG A 2 -11.21 -29.70 17.17
CA ARG A 2 -11.74 -28.34 17.16
C ARG A 2 -11.31 -27.68 15.84
N LYS A 3 -12.21 -27.65 14.86
CA LYS A 3 -12.05 -26.83 13.65
C LYS A 3 -12.07 -25.36 14.05
N GLY A 4 -10.91 -24.77 14.25
CA GLY A 4 -10.77 -23.32 14.36
C GLY A 4 -11.04 -22.75 12.97
N LYS A 5 -12.19 -22.09 12.78
CA LYS A 5 -12.42 -21.25 11.60
C LYS A 5 -11.31 -20.18 11.62
N THR A 6 -10.43 -20.22 10.66
CA THR A 6 -9.41 -19.19 10.49
C THR A 6 -10.10 -17.87 10.18
N LYS A 7 -9.54 -16.76 10.63
CA LYS A 7 -10.11 -15.42 10.36
C LYS A 7 -10.36 -15.20 8.86
N ASN A 8 -9.52 -15.77 8.00
CA ASN A 8 -9.67 -15.75 6.55
C ASN A 8 -10.92 -16.49 6.04
N GLU A 9 -11.25 -17.68 6.60
CA GLU A 9 -12.49 -18.38 6.24
C GLU A 9 -13.74 -17.60 6.64
N SER A 10 -13.69 -16.90 7.75
CA SER A 10 -14.82 -16.07 8.20
C SER A 10 -15.03 -14.86 7.29
N ILE A 11 -13.95 -14.18 6.89
CA ILE A 11 -14.01 -13.03 5.97
C ILE A 11 -14.49 -13.48 4.58
N LEU A 12 -13.99 -14.61 4.08
CA LEU A 12 -14.39 -15.16 2.79
C LEU A 12 -15.86 -15.57 2.80
N SER A 13 -16.33 -16.22 3.88
CA SER A 13 -17.73 -16.63 4.01
C SER A 13 -18.68 -15.43 4.11
N LEU A 14 -18.27 -14.36 4.77
CA LEU A 14 -19.05 -13.11 4.86
C LEU A 14 -19.18 -12.45 3.47
N HIS A 15 -18.11 -12.48 2.69
CA HIS A 15 -18.09 -11.93 1.34
C HIS A 15 -19.01 -12.72 0.40
N PHE A 16 -18.94 -14.06 0.46
CA PHE A 16 -19.87 -14.92 -0.28
C PHE A 16 -21.32 -14.71 0.12
N LEU A 17 -21.58 -14.50 1.41
CA LEU A 17 -22.94 -14.23 1.89
C LEU A 17 -23.44 -12.88 1.34
N GLU A 18 -22.62 -11.84 1.35
CA GLU A 18 -22.96 -10.50 0.83
C GLU A 18 -23.29 -10.59 -0.68
N ASP A 19 -22.46 -11.27 -1.46
CA ASP A 19 -22.66 -11.46 -2.90
C ASP A 19 -23.94 -12.27 -3.16
N THR A 20 -24.16 -13.37 -2.41
CA THR A 20 -25.36 -14.20 -2.56
C THR A 20 -26.63 -13.42 -2.23
N LEU A 21 -26.63 -12.63 -1.15
CA LEU A 21 -27.76 -11.77 -0.80
C LEU A 21 -28.05 -10.72 -1.88
N GLY A 22 -26.99 -10.17 -2.50
CA GLY A 22 -27.12 -9.25 -3.63
C GLY A 22 -27.85 -9.90 -4.82
N TRP A 23 -27.46 -11.11 -5.20
CA TRP A 23 -28.13 -11.87 -6.28
C TRP A 23 -29.58 -12.22 -5.95
N VAL A 24 -29.86 -12.65 -4.72
CA VAL A 24 -31.23 -12.95 -4.26
C VAL A 24 -32.09 -11.70 -4.33
N ALA A 25 -31.58 -10.54 -3.91
CA ALA A 25 -32.30 -9.28 -3.99
C ALA A 25 -32.64 -8.89 -5.44
N VAL A 26 -31.71 -9.09 -6.37
CA VAL A 26 -31.95 -8.84 -7.81
C VAL A 26 -33.03 -9.75 -8.38
N ILE A 27 -33.01 -11.06 -8.02
CA ILE A 27 -34.01 -12.02 -8.47
C ILE A 27 -35.41 -11.66 -7.90
N LEU A 28 -35.50 -11.35 -6.64
CA LEU A 28 -36.78 -10.93 -6.01
C LEU A 28 -37.34 -9.68 -6.69
N MET A 29 -36.49 -8.70 -6.99
CA MET A 29 -36.89 -7.48 -7.69
C MET A 29 -37.36 -7.78 -9.12
N ALA A 30 -36.69 -8.66 -9.86
CA ALA A 30 -37.10 -9.07 -11.19
C ALA A 30 -38.48 -9.75 -11.19
N ILE A 31 -38.78 -10.54 -10.14
CA ILE A 31 -40.11 -11.15 -9.95
C ILE A 31 -41.16 -10.08 -9.69
N ILE A 32 -40.89 -9.12 -8.81
CA ILE A 32 -41.82 -8.02 -8.50
C ILE A 32 -42.13 -7.18 -9.76
N LEU A 33 -41.10 -6.85 -10.54
CA LEU A 33 -41.24 -6.12 -11.80
C LEU A 33 -42.12 -6.84 -12.82
N ARG A 34 -42.08 -8.18 -12.86
CA ARG A 34 -42.91 -8.98 -13.77
C ARG A 34 -44.42 -8.88 -13.47
N PHE A 35 -44.78 -8.56 -12.23
CA PHE A 35 -46.16 -8.43 -11.78
C PHE A 35 -46.65 -6.98 -11.67
N THR A 36 -45.78 -6.02 -12.00
CA THR A 36 -46.09 -4.59 -11.85
C THR A 36 -45.87 -3.90 -13.20
N ASP A 37 -46.91 -3.27 -13.73
CA ASP A 37 -46.88 -2.52 -15.03
C ASP A 37 -46.19 -1.15 -14.92
N TRP A 38 -45.35 -0.95 -13.93
CA TRP A 38 -44.67 0.33 -13.75
C TRP A 38 -43.36 0.38 -14.52
N TYR A 39 -43.44 0.81 -15.76
CA TYR A 39 -42.28 0.94 -16.67
C TYR A 39 -41.14 1.83 -16.11
N ILE A 40 -41.45 2.71 -15.17
CA ILE A 40 -40.46 3.61 -14.55
C ILE A 40 -39.60 2.89 -13.48
N LEU A 41 -40.07 1.75 -12.94
CA LEU A 41 -39.34 1.01 -11.92
C LEU A 41 -38.05 0.37 -12.48
N ASP A 42 -38.04 -0.07 -13.73
CA ASP A 42 -36.91 -0.74 -14.34
C ASP A 42 -35.69 0.18 -14.49
N PRO A 43 -35.79 1.39 -15.06
CA PRO A 43 -34.68 2.34 -15.09
C PRO A 43 -34.23 2.78 -13.68
N LEU A 44 -35.18 2.98 -12.76
CA LEU A 44 -34.87 3.38 -11.39
C LEU A 44 -34.10 2.29 -10.66
N LEU A 45 -34.52 1.03 -10.81
CA LEU A 45 -33.84 -0.11 -10.21
C LEU A 45 -32.43 -0.30 -10.79
N SER A 46 -32.30 -0.19 -12.10
CA SER A 46 -30.99 -0.25 -12.78
C SER A 46 -30.03 0.80 -12.23
N LEU A 47 -30.54 2.02 -11.99
CA LEU A 47 -29.75 3.11 -11.41
C LEU A 47 -29.34 2.81 -9.96
N VAL A 48 -30.24 2.29 -9.14
CA VAL A 48 -29.96 1.91 -7.74
C VAL A 48 -28.91 0.80 -7.69
N ILE A 49 -29.09 -0.25 -8.49
CA ILE A 49 -28.12 -1.36 -8.55
C ILE A 49 -26.75 -0.86 -9.04
N SER A 50 -26.72 -0.04 -10.07
CA SER A 50 -25.47 0.53 -10.61
C SER A 50 -24.74 1.36 -9.53
N PHE A 51 -25.48 2.20 -8.81
CA PHE A 51 -24.92 3.01 -7.73
C PHE A 51 -24.39 2.13 -6.57
N PHE A 52 -25.13 1.08 -6.22
CA PHE A 52 -24.70 0.11 -5.20
C PHE A 52 -23.41 -0.59 -5.61
N ILE A 53 -23.33 -1.11 -6.82
CA ILE A 53 -22.12 -1.76 -7.35
C ILE A 53 -20.95 -0.78 -7.36
N LEU A 54 -21.16 0.43 -7.85
CA LEU A 54 -20.13 1.46 -7.93
C LEU A 54 -19.60 1.85 -6.53
N SER A 55 -20.48 1.98 -5.55
CA SER A 55 -20.09 2.29 -4.17
C SER A 55 -19.19 1.21 -3.54
N LYS A 56 -19.32 -0.03 -3.97
CA LYS A 56 -18.46 -1.15 -3.53
C LYS A 56 -17.19 -1.28 -4.38
N ALA A 57 -17.27 -0.96 -5.66
CA ALA A 57 -16.14 -1.08 -6.59
C ALA A 57 -15.08 0.01 -6.36
N ILE A 58 -15.50 1.26 -6.13
CA ILE A 58 -14.59 2.40 -5.96
C ILE A 58 -13.58 2.19 -4.82
N PRO A 59 -13.96 1.84 -3.57
CA PRO A 59 -13.00 1.63 -2.50
C PRO A 59 -12.00 0.50 -2.80
N ARG A 60 -12.45 -0.59 -3.42
CA ARG A 60 -11.58 -1.71 -3.82
C ARG A 60 -10.60 -1.28 -4.89
N PHE A 61 -11.06 -0.53 -5.88
CA PHE A 61 -10.20 0.04 -6.93
C PHE A 61 -9.11 0.94 -6.34
N TRP A 62 -9.47 1.85 -5.42
CA TRP A 62 -8.51 2.72 -4.75
C TRP A 62 -7.49 1.94 -3.92
N SER A 63 -7.92 0.91 -3.19
CA SER A 63 -7.00 0.06 -2.43
C SER A 63 -6.00 -0.65 -3.35
N THR A 64 -6.49 -1.22 -4.44
CA THR A 64 -5.62 -1.87 -5.45
C THR A 64 -4.68 -0.86 -6.10
N LEU A 65 -5.18 0.33 -6.46
CA LEU A 65 -4.36 1.38 -7.06
C LEU A 65 -3.22 1.84 -6.13
N LYS A 66 -3.47 1.95 -4.83
CA LYS A 66 -2.42 2.27 -3.84
C LYS A 66 -1.29 1.25 -3.85
N ILE A 67 -1.61 -0.05 -3.98
CA ILE A 67 -0.60 -1.11 -4.07
C ILE A 67 0.23 -0.95 -5.34
N PHE A 68 -0.40 -0.71 -6.50
CA PHE A 68 0.30 -0.48 -7.77
C PHE A 68 1.17 0.78 -7.79
N LEU A 69 0.85 1.76 -6.96
CA LEU A 69 1.61 3.00 -6.82
C LEU A 69 2.70 2.91 -5.73
N ASP A 70 3.04 1.70 -5.26
CA ASP A 70 4.00 1.49 -4.17
C ASP A 70 3.73 2.38 -2.96
N ALA A 71 2.45 2.53 -2.61
CA ALA A 71 2.07 3.36 -1.49
C ALA A 71 2.63 2.80 -0.18
N VAL A 72 2.95 3.70 0.73
CA VAL A 72 3.40 3.35 2.08
C VAL A 72 2.40 2.42 2.75
N PRO A 73 2.86 1.35 3.41
CA PRO A 73 1.98 0.41 4.12
C PRO A 73 1.10 1.13 5.14
N GLU A 74 -0.15 0.70 5.26
CA GLU A 74 -1.07 1.30 6.25
C GLU A 74 -0.52 1.18 7.67
N GLY A 75 -0.62 2.27 8.43
CA GLY A 75 -0.14 2.33 9.81
C GLY A 75 1.36 2.56 9.97
N VAL A 76 2.10 2.84 8.89
CA VAL A 76 3.52 3.19 8.95
C VAL A 76 3.69 4.70 8.75
N ASP A 77 4.28 5.35 9.74
CA ASP A 77 4.70 6.75 9.65
C ASP A 77 6.17 6.82 9.21
N ILE A 78 6.40 7.36 8.00
CA ILE A 78 7.74 7.46 7.41
C ILE A 78 8.65 8.35 8.25
N GLU A 79 8.14 9.47 8.74
CA GLU A 79 8.94 10.42 9.51
C GLU A 79 9.37 9.82 10.84
N GLN A 80 8.50 9.05 11.47
CA GLN A 80 8.87 8.33 12.69
C GLN A 80 9.91 7.25 12.42
N VAL A 81 9.76 6.46 11.35
CA VAL A 81 10.76 5.45 10.95
C VAL A 81 12.10 6.11 10.66
N ARG A 82 12.10 7.23 9.96
CA ARG A 82 13.32 8.02 9.69
C ARG A 82 13.99 8.48 10.99
N SER A 83 13.22 9.08 11.88
CA SER A 83 13.73 9.56 13.18
C SER A 83 14.34 8.45 14.01
N ASP A 84 13.68 7.28 14.03
CA ASP A 84 14.21 6.13 14.80
C ASP A 84 15.49 5.55 14.17
N LEU A 85 15.60 5.57 12.84
CA LEU A 85 16.83 5.20 12.15
C LEU A 85 17.98 6.16 12.45
N GLU A 86 17.71 7.47 12.50
CA GLU A 86 18.69 8.49 12.81
C GLU A 86 19.14 8.48 14.28
N GLN A 87 18.36 7.83 15.17
CA GLN A 87 18.73 7.63 16.57
C GLN A 87 19.56 6.37 16.82
N LEU A 88 19.73 5.51 15.80
CA LEU A 88 20.58 4.33 15.94
C LEU A 88 22.05 4.72 16.06
N GLU A 89 22.77 3.98 16.90
CA GLU A 89 24.20 4.16 17.08
C GLU A 89 24.95 3.98 15.76
N TYR A 90 25.89 4.85 15.47
CA TYR A 90 26.72 4.90 14.26
C TYR A 90 25.99 5.33 12.96
N VAL A 91 24.72 5.68 12.98
CA VAL A 91 24.02 6.28 11.83
C VAL A 91 24.24 7.79 11.85
N ALA A 92 24.93 8.33 10.84
CA ALA A 92 25.14 9.77 10.70
C ALA A 92 23.95 10.47 10.04
N SER A 93 23.33 9.83 9.05
CA SER A 93 22.13 10.34 8.36
C SER A 93 21.42 9.25 7.57
N VAL A 94 20.12 9.46 7.33
CA VAL A 94 19.30 8.65 6.42
C VAL A 94 19.12 9.43 5.11
N ASN A 95 19.82 8.99 4.07
CA ASN A 95 19.81 9.66 2.76
C ASN A 95 18.52 9.36 1.97
N GLN A 96 18.06 8.10 2.01
CA GLN A 96 16.84 7.67 1.33
C GLN A 96 16.11 6.63 2.16
N LEU A 97 14.79 6.72 2.19
CA LEU A 97 13.91 5.76 2.83
C LEU A 97 12.69 5.55 1.95
N ASN A 98 12.56 4.35 1.39
CA ASN A 98 11.41 3.91 0.62
C ASN A 98 10.75 2.75 1.33
N LEU A 99 9.47 2.88 1.60
CA LEU A 99 8.65 1.89 2.27
C LEU A 99 7.43 1.61 1.41
N TRP A 100 7.22 0.34 1.04
CA TRP A 100 6.08 -0.04 0.21
C TRP A 100 5.56 -1.43 0.56
N THR A 101 4.42 -1.80 0.01
CA THR A 101 3.84 -3.14 0.09
C THR A 101 3.53 -3.66 -1.30
N MET A 102 3.74 -4.96 -1.54
CA MET A 102 3.46 -5.59 -2.83
C MET A 102 2.03 -6.15 -2.92
N ASP A 103 1.48 -6.59 -1.80
CA ASP A 103 0.18 -7.28 -1.74
C ASP A 103 -0.72 -6.76 -0.59
N GLY A 104 -0.28 -5.70 0.09
CA GLY A 104 -0.95 -5.17 1.28
C GLY A 104 -0.60 -5.91 2.57
N LEU A 105 0.15 -7.01 2.50
CA LEU A 105 0.55 -7.84 3.66
C LEU A 105 2.06 -7.80 3.88
N GLU A 106 2.84 -8.01 2.82
CA GLU A 106 4.29 -7.98 2.89
C GLU A 106 4.81 -6.55 2.79
N LYS A 107 5.51 -6.11 3.84
CA LYS A 107 6.15 -4.81 3.91
C LYS A 107 7.59 -4.92 3.48
N ASN A 108 8.00 -4.04 2.57
CA ASN A 108 9.34 -3.96 2.03
C ASN A 108 9.94 -2.60 2.33
N ALA A 109 11.26 -2.56 2.53
CA ALA A 109 12.00 -1.34 2.77
C ALA A 109 13.30 -1.30 1.97
N ILE A 110 13.62 -0.13 1.44
CA ILE A 110 14.97 0.21 0.97
C ILE A 110 15.40 1.43 1.77
N VAL A 111 16.55 1.31 2.42
CA VAL A 111 17.14 2.40 3.20
C VAL A 111 18.59 2.63 2.79
N HIS A 112 18.92 3.88 2.50
CA HIS A 112 20.28 4.34 2.29
C HIS A 112 20.69 5.15 3.51
N VAL A 113 21.76 4.72 4.15
CA VAL A 113 22.29 5.37 5.36
C VAL A 113 23.74 5.76 5.15
N CYS A 114 24.10 6.90 5.72
CA CYS A 114 25.52 7.26 5.89
C CYS A 114 25.94 6.89 7.31
N LEU A 115 27.09 6.25 7.45
CA LEU A 115 27.63 5.87 8.74
C LEU A 115 28.70 6.87 9.19
N GLU A 116 28.82 7.07 10.49
CA GLU A 116 29.92 7.86 11.07
C GLU A 116 31.28 7.20 10.80
N GLN A 117 31.34 5.87 10.87
CA GLN A 117 32.55 5.08 10.62
C GLN A 117 32.19 3.76 9.94
N VAL A 118 32.85 3.44 8.84
CA VAL A 118 32.67 2.19 8.08
C VAL A 118 32.96 0.94 8.92
N LYS A 119 33.79 1.07 9.95
CA LYS A 119 34.15 -0.03 10.88
C LYS A 119 32.93 -0.67 11.54
N HIS A 120 31.86 0.09 11.79
CA HIS A 120 30.66 -0.36 12.48
C HIS A 120 29.52 -0.80 11.55
N MET A 121 29.82 -0.99 10.26
CA MET A 121 28.83 -1.27 9.21
C MET A 121 27.96 -2.50 9.54
N GLU A 122 28.54 -3.61 9.98
CA GLU A 122 27.76 -4.83 10.23
C GLU A 122 26.86 -4.69 11.47
N VAL A 123 27.35 -4.06 12.54
CA VAL A 123 26.56 -3.80 13.74
C VAL A 123 25.37 -2.87 13.41
N CYS A 124 25.63 -1.81 12.63
CA CYS A 124 24.58 -0.88 12.22
C CYS A 124 23.52 -1.55 11.33
N LYS A 125 23.95 -2.38 10.37
CA LYS A 125 23.03 -3.15 9.54
C LYS A 125 22.14 -4.10 10.35
N GLU A 126 22.69 -4.74 11.36
CA GLU A 126 21.94 -5.62 12.25
C GLU A 126 20.88 -4.82 13.04
N SER A 127 21.28 -3.71 13.64
CA SER A 127 20.35 -2.81 14.34
C SER A 127 19.24 -2.30 13.45
N ILE A 128 19.55 -1.94 12.21
CA ILE A 128 18.54 -1.51 11.22
C ILE A 128 17.57 -2.66 10.88
N ARG A 129 18.09 -3.89 10.67
CA ARG A 129 17.25 -5.05 10.40
C ARG A 129 16.31 -5.37 11.56
N ASP A 130 16.79 -5.29 12.78
CA ASP A 130 15.99 -5.55 13.98
C ASP A 130 14.88 -4.51 14.13
N LEU A 131 15.17 -3.23 13.93
CA LEU A 131 14.18 -2.15 13.94
C LEU A 131 13.07 -2.38 12.92
N PHE A 132 13.40 -2.76 11.70
CA PHE A 132 12.42 -3.06 10.67
C PHE A 132 11.64 -4.34 10.94
N LYS A 133 12.29 -5.37 11.47
CA LYS A 133 11.66 -6.64 11.87
C LYS A 133 10.62 -6.46 12.96
N GLU A 134 10.91 -5.64 13.99
CA GLU A 134 9.96 -5.29 15.04
C GLU A 134 8.70 -4.59 14.50
N ARG A 135 8.83 -3.83 13.39
CA ARG A 135 7.74 -3.16 12.68
C ARG A 135 7.05 -4.03 11.64
N GLY A 136 7.45 -5.30 11.54
CA GLY A 136 6.82 -6.28 10.67
C GLY A 136 7.21 -6.16 9.19
N PHE A 137 8.38 -5.60 8.88
CA PHE A 137 8.94 -5.65 7.53
C PHE A 137 9.63 -7.01 7.29
N GLN A 138 9.32 -7.63 6.15
CA GLN A 138 9.87 -8.94 5.76
C GLN A 138 11.15 -8.80 4.96
N ASN A 139 11.20 -7.81 4.07
CA ASN A 139 12.35 -7.59 3.19
C ASN A 139 12.91 -6.18 3.41
N VAL A 140 14.20 -6.12 3.78
CA VAL A 140 14.89 -4.85 4.02
C VAL A 140 16.20 -4.85 3.25
N THR A 141 16.34 -3.94 2.30
CA THR A 141 17.60 -3.67 1.60
C THR A 141 18.26 -2.46 2.24
N ILE A 142 19.51 -2.65 2.68
CA ILE A 142 20.29 -1.60 3.34
C ILE A 142 21.49 -1.29 2.45
N GLU A 143 21.56 -0.05 1.99
CA GLU A 143 22.71 0.49 1.27
C GLU A 143 23.44 1.49 2.16
N VAL A 144 24.76 1.37 2.20
CA VAL A 144 25.62 2.28 2.98
C VAL A 144 26.33 3.21 2.02
N ASP A 145 25.98 4.48 2.13
CA ASP A 145 26.56 5.54 1.32
C ASP A 145 27.87 6.05 1.91
N SER A 146 28.81 6.42 1.05
CA SER A 146 30.11 6.95 1.46
C SER A 146 30.06 8.41 1.93
N SER A 147 28.98 9.12 1.64
CA SER A 147 28.78 10.52 2.04
C SER A 147 27.29 10.85 2.17
N PRO A 148 26.92 11.85 3.00
CA PRO A 148 25.56 12.36 3.05
C PRO A 148 25.17 12.90 1.67
N ILE A 149 24.24 12.25 1.00
CA ILE A 149 23.69 12.76 -0.26
C ILE A 149 22.68 13.82 0.10
N SER A 150 23.05 15.09 -0.06
CA SER A 150 22.07 16.15 0.07
C SER A 150 20.98 15.96 -0.99
N HIS A 151 19.71 16.06 -0.61
CA HIS A 151 18.56 16.02 -1.53
C HIS A 151 18.68 16.98 -2.73
N ALA A 152 19.57 17.96 -2.66
CA ALA A 152 19.94 18.86 -3.74
C ALA A 152 20.54 18.15 -4.97
N HIS A 153 21.27 17.05 -4.78
CA HIS A 153 21.88 16.32 -5.90
C HIS A 153 20.86 15.52 -6.72
N HIS A 154 19.87 14.94 -6.07
CA HIS A 154 18.82 14.20 -6.78
C HIS A 154 17.91 15.16 -7.57
N LYS A 155 17.55 16.29 -6.98
CA LYS A 155 16.78 17.34 -7.63
C LYS A 155 17.52 17.95 -8.84
N ARG A 156 18.82 18.18 -8.71
CA ARG A 156 19.67 18.66 -9.82
C ARG A 156 19.67 17.70 -11.01
N ARG A 157 19.85 16.40 -10.77
CA ARG A 157 19.86 15.38 -11.85
C ARG A 157 18.52 15.28 -12.57
N VAL A 158 17.39 15.36 -11.82
CA VAL A 158 16.05 15.37 -12.40
C VAL A 158 15.80 16.64 -13.22
N ASP A 159 16.28 17.78 -12.77
CA ASP A 159 16.14 19.06 -13.46
C ASP A 159 17.02 19.12 -14.72
N GLU A 160 18.23 18.55 -14.66
CA GLU A 160 19.11 18.37 -15.85
C GLU A 160 18.47 17.45 -16.90
N LEU A 161 17.90 16.31 -16.50
CA LEU A 161 17.20 15.42 -17.42
C LEU A 161 15.98 16.10 -18.06
N LYS A 162 15.20 16.87 -17.30
CA LYS A 162 14.08 17.66 -17.82
C LYS A 162 14.51 18.81 -18.74
N SER A 163 15.68 19.36 -18.54
CA SER A 163 16.23 20.40 -19.42
C SER A 163 16.70 19.82 -20.77
N LEU A 164 17.31 18.62 -20.74
CA LEU A 164 17.75 17.91 -21.96
C LEU A 164 16.57 17.48 -22.84
N ASP A 165 15.45 17.12 -22.25
CA ASP A 165 14.24 16.72 -22.98
C ASP A 165 13.53 17.93 -23.65
N ARG A 166 13.63 19.10 -23.03
CA ARG A 166 13.10 20.37 -23.58
C ARG A 166 13.87 20.88 -24.81
N HIS A 167 15.10 20.49 -25.01
CA HIS A 167 15.93 20.89 -26.18
C HIS A 167 15.83 19.91 -27.36
N ARG A 168 15.02 18.85 -27.23
CA ARG A 168 14.80 17.82 -28.26
C ARG A 168 13.51 18.04 -29.09
N HIS A 169 12.72 19.02 -28.74
CA HIS A 169 11.53 19.48 -29.46
C HIS A 169 11.72 20.93 -29.89
#